data_886f5938c8343d645829741ffa8a7395
#
_entry.id   886f5938c8343d645829741ffa8a7395
#
_cell.length_a   1.000
_cell.length_b   1.000
_cell.length_c   1.000
_cell.angle_alpha   90.00
_cell.angle_beta   90.00
_cell.angle_gamma   90.00
#
_symmetry.space_group_name_H-M   'P 1'
#
loop_
_entity.id
_entity.type
_entity.pdbx_description
1 polymer ?
#
loop_
_entity_poly.entity_id
_entity_poly.type
_entity_poly.pdbx_seq_one_letter_code
_entity_poly.pdbx_strand_id
1 'polypeptide(L)'
;MLGEVAEYHDVYARETKHLVELGPDRADELFSWLSDRVGRNVNAPDLTAAGLRFAGGRMLVVGGKPVAELMYTRENGRPVAFCITQGEGKPTPMRIDERGHMRLASWNDGRHTFVVVGEMDRPALQRVASFAAAQSGG
;
A
#
# COMPACT_ATOMS: atom_id res chain seq x y z
N MET A 1 3.58 13.65 3.03
CA MET A 1 3.67 12.27 2.55
C MET A 1 2.33 11.63 2.21
N LEU A 2 1.37 11.62 3.10
CA LEU A 2 0.06 10.98 2.85
C LEU A 2 -0.68 11.59 1.65
N GLY A 3 -0.66 12.93 1.51
CA GLY A 3 -1.29 13.58 0.37
C GLY A 3 -0.67 13.20 -0.96
N GLU A 4 0.64 13.07 -1.00
CA GLU A 4 1.38 12.68 -2.21
C GLU A 4 1.10 11.23 -2.59
N VAL A 5 1.02 10.33 -1.61
CA VAL A 5 0.65 8.93 -1.83
C VAL A 5 -0.76 8.84 -2.40
N ALA A 6 -1.70 9.61 -1.86
CA ALA A 6 -3.08 9.63 -2.34
C ALA A 6 -3.16 10.15 -3.78
N GLU A 7 -2.40 11.20 -4.13
CA GLU A 7 -2.35 11.73 -5.49
C GLU A 7 -1.81 10.69 -6.48
N TYR A 8 -0.68 10.07 -6.17
CA TYR A 8 -0.10 9.05 -7.03
C TYR A 8 -1.07 7.89 -7.22
N HIS A 9 -1.67 7.42 -6.15
CA HIS A 9 -2.63 6.32 -6.23
C HIS A 9 -3.85 6.69 -7.08
N ASP A 10 -4.40 7.90 -6.91
CA ASP A 10 -5.56 8.34 -7.68
C ASP A 10 -5.27 8.36 -9.18
N VAL A 11 -4.11 8.88 -9.56
CA VAL A 11 -3.68 8.90 -10.96
C VAL A 11 -3.54 7.48 -11.49
N TYR A 12 -2.78 6.62 -10.81
CA TYR A 12 -2.49 5.27 -11.28
C TYR A 12 -3.70 4.33 -11.21
N ALA A 13 -4.61 4.53 -10.27
CA ALA A 13 -5.82 3.72 -10.18
C ALA A 13 -6.75 3.89 -11.38
N ARG A 14 -6.61 5.00 -12.11
CA ARG A 14 -7.36 5.26 -13.35
C ARG A 14 -6.70 4.62 -14.57
N GLU A 15 -5.43 4.27 -14.44
CA GLU A 15 -4.62 3.68 -15.51
C GLU A 15 -4.62 2.17 -15.42
N THR A 16 -5.51 1.50 -16.16
CA THR A 16 -5.63 0.04 -16.09
C THR A 16 -4.47 -0.69 -16.78
N LYS A 17 -3.78 -0.04 -17.72
CA LYS A 17 -2.67 -0.66 -18.46
C LYS A 17 -1.32 -0.56 -17.77
N HIS A 18 -1.12 0.50 -16.96
CA HIS A 18 0.17 0.81 -16.32
C HIS A 18 0.06 0.89 -14.81
N LEU A 19 -0.83 0.06 -14.24
CA LEU A 19 -1.06 0.05 -12.81
C LEU A 19 0.15 -0.42 -12.01
N VAL A 20 0.92 -1.34 -12.57
CA VAL A 20 2.08 -1.91 -11.89
C VAL A 20 3.28 -1.97 -12.83
N GLU A 21 4.48 -1.99 -12.26
CA GLU A 21 5.73 -2.21 -13.00
C GLU A 21 6.03 -3.69 -13.15
N LEU A 22 5.77 -4.49 -12.11
CA LEU A 22 5.89 -5.94 -12.13
C LEU A 22 4.58 -6.56 -11.68
N GLY A 23 4.09 -7.52 -12.45
CA GLY A 23 2.85 -8.21 -12.13
C GLY A 23 3.04 -9.36 -11.14
N PRO A 24 1.94 -10.04 -10.78
CA PRO A 24 1.99 -11.12 -9.79
C PRO A 24 2.75 -12.37 -10.26
N ASP A 25 2.93 -12.55 -11.56
CA ASP A 25 3.73 -13.61 -12.15
C ASP A 25 5.24 -13.43 -11.90
N ARG A 26 5.66 -12.22 -11.52
CA ARG A 26 7.04 -11.90 -11.18
C ARG A 26 7.15 -11.44 -9.72
N ALA A 27 6.34 -12.02 -8.85
CA ALA A 27 6.24 -11.59 -7.45
C ALA A 27 7.57 -11.73 -6.70
N ASP A 28 8.32 -12.81 -6.91
CA ASP A 28 9.59 -13.01 -6.22
C ASP A 28 10.60 -11.90 -6.57
N GLU A 29 10.68 -11.55 -7.85
CA GLU A 29 11.54 -10.47 -8.32
C GLU A 29 11.08 -9.13 -7.76
N LEU A 30 9.77 -8.89 -7.76
CA LEU A 30 9.17 -7.67 -7.21
C LEU A 30 9.52 -7.53 -5.73
N PHE A 31 9.28 -8.56 -4.94
CA PHE A 31 9.49 -8.50 -3.49
C PHE A 31 10.97 -8.33 -3.14
N SER A 32 11.86 -8.99 -3.87
CA SER A 32 13.29 -8.83 -3.67
C SER A 32 13.74 -7.40 -3.95
N TRP A 33 13.28 -6.83 -5.05
CA TRP A 33 13.59 -5.45 -5.44
C TRP A 33 13.06 -4.44 -4.42
N LEU A 34 11.78 -4.55 -4.04
CA LEU A 34 11.16 -3.65 -3.08
C LEU A 34 11.81 -3.77 -1.70
N SER A 35 12.10 -5.00 -1.26
CA SER A 35 12.73 -5.25 0.04
C SER A 35 14.08 -4.56 0.14
N ASP A 36 14.88 -4.65 -0.93
CA ASP A 36 16.18 -4.03 -0.98
C ASP A 36 16.08 -2.50 -0.89
N ARG A 37 15.09 -1.91 -1.53
CA ARG A 37 14.92 -0.45 -1.59
C ARG A 37 14.37 0.15 -0.31
N VAL A 38 13.46 -0.52 0.37
CA VAL A 38 12.85 0.02 1.59
C VAL A 38 13.49 -0.49 2.87
N GLY A 39 14.45 -1.40 2.78
CA GLY A 39 15.22 -1.85 3.93
C GLY A 39 14.46 -2.76 4.88
N ARG A 40 13.53 -3.54 4.37
CA ARG A 40 12.84 -4.59 5.14
C ARG A 40 12.31 -5.66 4.20
N ASN A 41 11.98 -6.83 4.76
CA ASN A 41 11.34 -7.88 3.98
C ASN A 41 9.93 -7.46 3.57
N VAL A 42 9.69 -7.38 2.26
CA VAL A 42 8.40 -6.98 1.69
C VAL A 42 7.74 -8.19 1.06
N ASN A 43 6.51 -8.46 1.47
CA ASN A 43 5.64 -9.46 0.86
C ASN A 43 4.24 -8.86 0.74
N ALA A 44 3.46 -9.37 -0.19
CA ALA A 44 2.08 -8.92 -0.33
C ALA A 44 1.22 -9.63 0.72
N PRO A 45 0.58 -8.88 1.65
CA PRO A 45 -0.40 -9.50 2.53
C PRO A 45 -1.51 -10.17 1.75
N ASP A 46 -2.02 -11.29 2.26
CA ASP A 46 -3.19 -11.94 1.69
C ASP A 46 -4.44 -11.18 2.13
N LEU A 47 -5.07 -10.50 1.20
CA LEU A 47 -6.25 -9.68 1.44
C LEU A 47 -7.51 -10.26 0.77
N THR A 48 -7.47 -11.54 0.40
CA THR A 48 -8.61 -12.19 -0.24
C THR A 48 -9.85 -12.23 0.66
N ALA A 49 -9.67 -12.32 1.98
CA ALA A 49 -10.78 -12.25 2.93
C ALA A 49 -11.49 -10.90 2.91
N ALA A 50 -10.84 -9.85 2.42
CA ALA A 50 -11.43 -8.52 2.25
C ALA A 50 -11.88 -8.27 0.80
N GLY A 51 -11.84 -9.29 -0.05
CA GLY A 51 -12.26 -9.18 -1.44
C GLY A 51 -11.22 -8.57 -2.36
N LEU A 52 -9.97 -8.56 -1.96
CA LEU A 52 -8.88 -7.95 -2.73
C LEU A 52 -7.94 -9.03 -3.27
N ARG A 53 -7.48 -8.80 -4.50
CA ARG A 53 -6.56 -9.71 -5.19
C ARG A 53 -5.27 -8.97 -5.52
N PHE A 54 -4.13 -9.55 -5.16
CA PHE A 54 -2.83 -8.95 -5.48
C PHE A 54 -2.63 -8.88 -7.00
N ALA A 55 -2.25 -7.69 -7.48
CA ALA A 55 -2.09 -7.41 -8.91
C ALA A 55 -0.65 -7.05 -9.30
N GLY A 56 0.26 -6.97 -8.35
CA GLY A 56 1.65 -6.58 -8.61
C GLY A 56 2.03 -5.32 -7.88
N GLY A 57 3.13 -4.70 -8.26
CA GLY A 57 3.60 -3.52 -7.55
C GLY A 57 4.55 -2.66 -8.34
N ARG A 58 4.98 -1.59 -7.70
CA ARG A 58 5.90 -0.61 -8.25
C ARG A 58 6.69 0.08 -7.15
N MET A 59 7.70 0.81 -7.57
CA MET A 59 8.46 1.72 -6.71
C MET A 59 8.04 3.14 -7.02
N LEU A 60 7.69 3.90 -6.00
CA LEU A 60 7.52 5.35 -6.09
C LEU A 60 8.66 6.03 -5.37
N VAL A 61 8.92 7.30 -5.72
CA VAL A 61 9.84 8.14 -4.95
C VAL A 61 9.03 9.34 -4.48
N VAL A 62 8.90 9.48 -3.17
CA VAL A 62 8.12 10.54 -2.54
C VAL A 62 9.01 11.27 -1.55
N GLY A 63 9.21 12.58 -1.76
CA GLY A 63 10.08 13.37 -0.91
C GLY A 63 11.51 12.83 -0.85
N GLY A 64 12.00 12.24 -1.94
CA GLY A 64 13.35 11.65 -2.01
C GLY A 64 13.46 10.25 -1.42
N LYS A 65 12.37 9.68 -0.90
CA LYS A 65 12.38 8.34 -0.27
C LYS A 65 11.70 7.32 -1.17
N PRO A 66 12.24 6.08 -1.26
CA PRO A 66 11.55 5.01 -1.97
C PRO A 66 10.31 4.56 -1.21
N VAL A 67 9.23 4.34 -1.95
CA VAL A 67 7.97 3.82 -1.42
C VAL A 67 7.62 2.58 -2.23
N ALA A 68 7.55 1.44 -1.55
CA ALA A 68 7.06 0.21 -2.16
C ALA A 68 5.53 0.30 -2.23
N GLU A 69 4.96 0.16 -3.42
CA GLU A 69 3.52 0.18 -3.61
C GLU A 69 3.06 -1.16 -4.14
N LEU A 70 2.24 -1.85 -3.37
CA LEU A 70 1.61 -3.11 -3.75
C LEU A 70 0.16 -2.85 -4.12
N MET A 71 -0.23 -3.28 -5.31
CA MET A 71 -1.55 -3.00 -5.86
C MET A 71 -2.46 -4.21 -5.74
N TYR A 72 -3.71 -3.93 -5.39
CA TYR A 72 -4.77 -4.93 -5.28
C TYR A 72 -5.97 -4.50 -6.10
N THR A 73 -6.58 -5.45 -6.77
CA THR A 73 -7.82 -5.22 -7.52
C THR A 73 -9.00 -5.84 -6.78
N ARG A 74 -10.21 -5.38 -7.12
CA ARG A 74 -11.46 -5.89 -6.58
C ARG A 74 -12.56 -5.81 -7.64
N GLU A 75 -13.61 -6.60 -7.49
CA GLU A 75 -14.68 -6.67 -8.49
C GLU A 75 -15.43 -5.36 -8.66
N ASN A 76 -15.80 -4.73 -7.56
CA ASN A 76 -16.65 -3.54 -7.56
C ASN A 76 -15.91 -2.36 -6.96
N GLY A 77 -15.03 -1.75 -7.73
CA GLY A 77 -14.32 -0.57 -7.28
C GLY A 77 -12.94 -0.45 -7.90
N ARG A 78 -12.33 0.69 -7.63
CA ARG A 78 -10.98 0.99 -8.09
C ARG A 78 -9.94 0.24 -7.26
N PRO A 79 -8.73 0.05 -7.79
CA PRO A 79 -7.66 -0.61 -7.05
C PRO A 79 -7.37 0.01 -5.69
N VAL A 80 -6.84 -0.82 -4.80
CA VAL A 80 -6.39 -0.42 -3.47
C VAL A 80 -4.89 -0.62 -3.41
N ALA A 81 -4.16 0.31 -2.80
CA ALA A 81 -2.72 0.21 -2.66
C ALA A 81 -2.33 0.01 -1.20
N PHE A 82 -1.30 -0.82 -1.00
CA PHE A 82 -0.62 -0.95 0.27
C PHE A 82 0.82 -0.48 0.08
N CYS A 83 1.20 0.58 0.78
CA CYS A 83 2.48 1.24 0.63
C CYS A 83 3.34 1.07 1.87
N ILE A 84 4.65 0.89 1.66
CA ILE A 84 5.63 0.75 2.73
C ILE A 84 6.80 1.68 2.41
N THR A 85 7.19 2.49 3.38
CA THR A 85 8.37 3.35 3.26
C THR A 85 9.10 3.43 4.59
N GLN A 86 10.37 3.81 4.56
CA GLN A 86 11.12 4.04 5.78
C GLN A 86 10.53 5.25 6.52
N GLY A 87 10.39 5.13 7.82
CA GLY A 87 9.92 6.19 8.67
C GLY A 87 10.57 6.06 10.03
N GLU A 88 11.05 7.18 10.57
CA GLU A 88 11.73 7.20 11.86
C GLU A 88 10.81 7.79 12.93
N GLY A 89 11.09 7.45 14.16
CA GLY A 89 10.42 8.01 15.31
C GLY A 89 9.71 6.98 16.15
N LYS A 90 8.75 7.43 16.92
CA LYS A 90 7.98 6.55 17.82
C LYS A 90 6.93 5.79 17.03
N PRO A 91 6.67 4.52 17.36
CA PRO A 91 5.54 3.82 16.78
C PRO A 91 4.25 4.61 16.98
N THR A 92 3.42 4.64 15.95
CA THR A 92 2.10 5.29 16.02
C THR A 92 1.02 4.28 15.69
N PRO A 93 -0.12 4.33 16.42
CA PRO A 93 -1.23 3.45 16.11
C PRO A 93 -1.88 3.82 14.77
N MET A 94 -2.69 2.91 14.26
CA MET A 94 -3.43 3.13 13.04
C MET A 94 -4.35 4.33 13.15
N ARG A 95 -4.30 5.21 12.15
CA ARG A 95 -5.20 6.35 12.02
C ARG A 95 -5.78 6.36 10.62
N ILE A 96 -6.95 6.95 10.48
CA ILE A 96 -7.64 7.07 9.20
C ILE A 96 -7.78 8.54 8.85
N ASP A 97 -7.35 8.89 7.65
CA ASP A 97 -7.43 10.24 7.09
C ASP A 97 -8.19 10.22 5.77
N GLU A 98 -8.66 11.38 5.36
CA GLU A 98 -9.32 11.54 4.06
C GLU A 98 -8.56 12.56 3.22
N ARG A 99 -8.43 12.28 1.93
CA ARG A 99 -7.83 13.18 0.94
C ARG A 99 -8.67 13.11 -0.32
N GLY A 100 -9.58 14.08 -0.49
CA GLY A 100 -10.55 14.07 -1.58
C GLY A 100 -11.50 12.89 -1.42
N HIS A 101 -11.61 12.07 -2.46
CA HIS A 101 -12.44 10.87 -2.45
C HIS A 101 -11.69 9.64 -1.92
N MET A 102 -10.40 9.79 -1.59
CA MET A 102 -9.58 8.71 -1.05
C MET A 102 -9.60 8.69 0.46
N ARG A 103 -9.54 7.50 1.04
CA ARG A 103 -9.27 7.28 2.46
C ARG A 103 -7.97 6.54 2.64
N LEU A 104 -7.23 6.93 3.67
CA LEU A 104 -5.93 6.35 3.98
C LEU A 104 -5.92 5.86 5.42
N ALA A 105 -5.47 4.63 5.62
CA ALA A 105 -5.15 4.12 6.93
C ALA A 105 -3.63 4.05 7.03
N SER A 106 -3.05 4.63 8.06
CA SER A 106 -1.60 4.65 8.21
C SER A 106 -1.18 4.33 9.63
N TRP A 107 -0.02 3.69 9.73
CA TRP A 107 0.60 3.39 11.03
C TRP A 107 2.12 3.33 10.85
N ASN A 108 2.83 3.40 11.97
CA ASN A 108 4.29 3.34 11.97
C ASN A 108 4.73 2.38 13.07
N ASP A 109 5.67 1.48 12.77
CA ASP A 109 6.19 0.50 13.72
C ASP A 109 7.49 0.96 14.39
N GLY A 110 7.90 2.21 14.18
CA GLY A 110 9.15 2.78 14.69
C GLY A 110 10.25 2.81 13.63
N ARG A 111 10.13 2.05 12.57
CA ARG A 111 11.12 1.95 11.48
C ARG A 111 10.53 2.21 10.12
N HIS A 112 9.30 1.81 9.92
CA HIS A 112 8.61 1.94 8.64
C HIS A 112 7.21 2.50 8.83
N THR A 113 6.78 3.26 7.83
CA THR A 113 5.41 3.76 7.74
C THR A 113 4.67 2.90 6.72
N PHE A 114 3.47 2.50 7.09
CA PHE A 114 2.57 1.70 6.27
C PHE A 114 1.33 2.52 5.96
N VAL A 115 0.87 2.45 4.72
CA VAL A 115 -0.33 3.17 4.29
C VAL A 115 -1.16 2.25 3.41
N VAL A 116 -2.45 2.12 3.74
CA VAL A 116 -3.44 1.53 2.85
C VAL A 116 -4.27 2.67 2.31
N VAL A 117 -4.39 2.77 1.00
CA VAL A 117 -5.13 3.85 0.36
C VAL A 117 -6.12 3.28 -0.66
N GLY A 118 -7.34 3.77 -0.60
CA GLY A 118 -8.38 3.35 -1.54
C GLY A 118 -9.63 4.21 -1.46
N GLU A 119 -10.45 4.08 -2.48
CA GLU A 119 -11.77 4.71 -2.53
C GLU A 119 -12.79 3.74 -1.96
N MET A 120 -12.93 3.73 -0.65
CA MET A 120 -13.82 2.83 0.07
C MET A 120 -14.28 3.47 1.37
N ASP A 121 -15.35 2.93 1.96
CA ASP A 121 -15.83 3.45 3.24
C ASP A 121 -14.87 3.11 4.39
N ARG A 122 -15.06 3.79 5.51
CA ARG A 122 -14.18 3.65 6.67
C ARG A 122 -14.12 2.23 7.24
N PRO A 123 -15.25 1.53 7.44
CA PRO A 123 -15.19 0.15 7.93
C PRO A 123 -14.44 -0.80 6.99
N ALA A 124 -14.65 -0.67 5.69
CA ALA A 124 -13.95 -1.49 4.71
C ALA A 124 -12.45 -1.24 4.73
N LEU A 125 -12.04 0.03 4.76
CA LEU A 125 -10.64 0.40 4.84
C LEU A 125 -9.99 -0.13 6.11
N GLN A 126 -10.66 0.02 7.25
CA GLN A 126 -10.16 -0.44 8.54
C GLN A 126 -9.94 -1.95 8.54
N ARG A 127 -10.84 -2.70 7.92
CA ARG A 127 -10.73 -4.15 7.79
C ARG A 127 -9.51 -4.53 6.96
N VAL A 128 -9.32 -3.90 5.80
CA VAL A 128 -8.16 -4.15 4.94
C VAL A 128 -6.87 -3.83 5.68
N ALA A 129 -6.80 -2.66 6.32
CA ALA A 129 -5.63 -2.23 7.05
C ALA A 129 -5.29 -3.16 8.23
N SER A 130 -6.30 -3.65 8.93
CA SER A 130 -6.10 -4.58 10.05
C SER A 130 -5.50 -5.91 9.56
N PHE A 131 -5.98 -6.44 8.44
CA PHE A 131 -5.40 -7.64 7.84
C PHE A 131 -3.96 -7.41 7.41
N ALA A 132 -3.69 -6.27 6.76
CA ALA A 132 -2.33 -5.95 6.31
C ALA A 132 -1.39 -5.77 7.51
N ALA A 133 -1.82 -5.09 8.55
CA ALA A 133 -1.02 -4.87 9.75
C ALA A 133 -0.68 -6.20 10.46
N ALA A 134 -1.65 -7.09 10.57
CA ALA A 134 -1.45 -8.40 11.22
C ALA A 134 -0.40 -9.24 10.49
N GLN A 135 -0.31 -9.13 9.17
CA GLN A 135 0.64 -9.90 8.36
C GLN A 135 2.00 -9.22 8.20
N SER A 136 2.07 -7.91 8.42
CA SER A 136 3.29 -7.11 8.22
C SER A 136 4.06 -6.83 9.51
N GLY A 137 3.44 -7.07 10.64
CA GLY A 137 4.02 -6.79 11.97
C GLY A 137 4.91 -7.87 12.52
N GLY A 138 5.28 -8.84 11.70
CA GLY A 138 6.14 -9.94 12.10
C GLY A 138 7.56 -9.54 12.42
#